data_77508db330ac3ecc9eb4114c2649e3c1
#
_entry.id   77508db330ac3ecc9eb4114c2649e3c1
#
_cell.length_a   1.000
_cell.length_b   1.000
_cell.length_c   1.000
_cell.angle_alpha   90.00
_cell.angle_beta   90.00
_cell.angle_gamma   90.00
#
_symmetry.space_group_name_H-M   'P 1'
#
loop_
_entity.id
_entity.type
_entity.pdbx_description
1 polymer ?
#
loop_
_entity_poly.entity_id
_entity_poly.type
_entity_poly.pdbx_seq_one_letter_code
_entity_poly.pdbx_strand_id
1 'polypeptide(L)'
;MFEWDPDKSEATRRRRGFGFEVIEQCDWDYAACLEEREINSETREKWIGPIDDRLYVAVLTQRGDRMRVISMRRAAQVEINIWRKEFQDG
;
A
#
# COMPACT_ATOMS: atom_id res chain seq x y z
N MET A 1 -10.21 -11.04 -2.04
CA MET A 1 -9.27 -10.34 -1.18
C MET A 1 -8.45 -9.33 -1.96
N PHE A 2 -7.17 -9.58 -2.18
CA PHE A 2 -6.36 -8.70 -3.01
C PHE A 2 -6.17 -9.28 -4.40
N GLU A 3 -6.01 -8.40 -5.36
CA GLU A 3 -5.66 -8.79 -6.72
C GLU A 3 -4.70 -7.75 -7.29
N TRP A 4 -4.03 -8.07 -8.37
CA TRP A 4 -3.09 -7.15 -9.02
C TRP A 4 -2.76 -7.65 -10.41
N ASP A 5 -2.15 -6.76 -11.20
CA ASP A 5 -1.64 -7.10 -12.52
C ASP A 5 -0.30 -7.82 -12.34
N PRO A 6 -0.19 -9.10 -12.76
CA PRO A 6 1.06 -9.84 -12.56
C PRO A 6 2.27 -9.19 -13.24
N ASP A 7 2.07 -8.53 -14.37
CA ASP A 7 3.17 -7.87 -15.06
C ASP A 7 3.69 -6.68 -14.27
N LYS A 8 2.78 -5.92 -13.65
CA LYS A 8 3.18 -4.80 -12.81
C LYS A 8 3.90 -5.28 -11.55
N SER A 9 3.40 -6.37 -10.97
CA SER A 9 4.03 -6.94 -9.79
C SER A 9 5.44 -7.37 -10.10
N GLU A 10 5.63 -8.03 -11.25
CA GLU A 10 6.95 -8.51 -11.65
C GLU A 10 7.89 -7.33 -11.97
N ALA A 11 7.37 -6.29 -12.62
CA ALA A 11 8.19 -5.11 -12.89
C ALA A 11 8.64 -4.45 -11.59
N THR A 12 7.76 -4.42 -10.59
CA THR A 12 8.10 -3.87 -9.29
C THR A 12 9.17 -4.73 -8.60
N ARG A 13 9.04 -6.06 -8.71
CA ARG A 13 10.02 -6.96 -8.13
C ARG A 13 11.42 -6.71 -8.71
N ARG A 14 11.51 -6.52 -10.02
CA ARG A 14 12.79 -6.26 -10.67
C ARG A 14 13.39 -4.93 -10.26
N ARG A 15 12.53 -3.94 -10.05
CA ARG A 15 13.00 -2.58 -9.76
C ARG A 15 13.22 -2.34 -8.28
N ARG A 16 12.39 -2.94 -7.42
CA ARG A 16 12.38 -2.63 -5.99
C ARG A 16 12.72 -3.80 -5.10
N GLY A 17 12.74 -5.03 -5.64
CA GLY A 17 13.12 -6.20 -4.87
C GLY A 17 11.97 -6.94 -4.19
N PHE A 18 10.72 -6.53 -4.44
CA PHE A 18 9.56 -7.21 -3.90
C PHE A 18 8.39 -7.08 -4.87
N GLY A 19 7.51 -8.08 -4.88
CA GLY A 19 6.29 -8.03 -5.68
C GLY A 19 5.10 -7.62 -4.84
N PHE A 20 3.94 -7.48 -5.49
CA PHE A 20 2.73 -7.01 -4.80
C PHE A 20 2.18 -8.02 -3.80
N GLU A 21 2.59 -9.28 -3.91
CA GLU A 21 2.09 -10.32 -3.00
C GLU A 21 2.42 -10.03 -1.54
N VAL A 22 3.42 -9.19 -1.26
CA VAL A 22 3.77 -8.87 0.13
C VAL A 22 2.65 -8.13 0.85
N ILE A 23 1.68 -7.56 0.09
CA ILE A 23 0.55 -6.86 0.71
C ILE A 23 -0.24 -7.77 1.64
N GLU A 24 -0.21 -9.08 1.39
CA GLU A 24 -0.96 -10.02 2.20
C GLU A 24 -0.36 -10.20 3.59
N GLN A 25 0.86 -9.73 3.79
CA GLN A 25 1.52 -9.80 5.08
C GLN A 25 1.41 -8.49 5.87
N CYS A 26 0.70 -7.51 5.34
CA CYS A 26 0.55 -6.23 6.01
C CYS A 26 -0.30 -6.36 7.27
N ASP A 27 0.14 -5.73 8.34
CA ASP A 27 -0.63 -5.66 9.57
C ASP A 27 -1.59 -4.48 9.48
N TRP A 28 -2.82 -4.76 9.07
CA TRP A 28 -3.80 -3.71 8.82
C TRP A 28 -4.29 -3.01 10.08
N ASP A 29 -4.07 -3.61 11.25
CA ASP A 29 -4.38 -2.93 12.51
C ASP A 29 -3.49 -1.70 12.70
N TYR A 30 -2.34 -1.67 12.04
CA TYR A 30 -1.42 -0.55 12.13
C TYR A 30 -1.24 0.13 10.78
N ALA A 31 -2.27 0.08 9.94
CA ALA A 31 -2.24 0.76 8.64
C ALA A 31 -3.15 1.98 8.67
N ALA A 32 -2.79 3.00 7.93
CA ALA A 32 -3.54 4.25 7.86
C ALA A 32 -3.71 4.68 6.40
N CYS A 33 -4.87 5.25 6.10
CA CYS A 33 -5.12 5.82 4.79
C CYS A 33 -4.56 7.24 4.77
N LEU A 34 -3.58 7.47 3.91
CA LEU A 34 -2.94 8.77 3.81
C LEU A 34 -3.70 9.72 2.91
N GLU A 35 -4.35 9.18 1.89
CA GLU A 35 -4.97 10.01 0.87
C GLU A 35 -6.02 9.19 0.14
N GLU A 36 -7.11 9.86 -0.23
CA GLU A 36 -8.14 9.26 -1.06
C GLU A 36 -8.37 10.18 -2.23
N ARG A 37 -8.38 9.65 -3.44
CA ARG A 37 -8.49 10.46 -4.64
C ARG A 37 -9.37 9.76 -5.66
N GLU A 38 -10.22 10.53 -6.32
CA GLU A 38 -11.06 10.00 -7.37
C GLU A 38 -10.44 10.29 -8.73
N ILE A 39 -10.24 9.22 -9.54
CA ILE A 39 -9.65 9.32 -10.87
C ILE A 39 -10.54 8.54 -11.82
N ASN A 40 -11.13 9.22 -12.81
CA ASN A 40 -11.99 8.57 -13.81
C ASN A 40 -13.08 7.71 -13.17
N SER A 41 -13.79 8.27 -12.19
CA SER A 41 -14.88 7.60 -11.48
C SER A 41 -14.43 6.41 -10.65
N GLU A 42 -13.13 6.29 -10.40
CA GLU A 42 -12.58 5.22 -9.58
C GLU A 42 -11.90 5.85 -8.36
N THR A 43 -12.25 5.36 -7.17
CA THR A 43 -11.63 5.87 -5.95
C THR A 43 -10.35 5.12 -5.68
N ARG A 44 -9.24 5.84 -5.57
CA ARG A 44 -7.94 5.29 -5.23
C ARG A 44 -7.55 5.74 -3.85
N GLU A 45 -7.09 4.79 -3.04
CA GLU A 45 -6.68 5.03 -1.67
C GLU A 45 -5.21 4.75 -1.52
N LYS A 46 -4.50 5.65 -0.87
CA LYS A 46 -3.08 5.49 -0.60
C LYS A 46 -2.92 5.13 0.87
N TRP A 47 -2.44 3.92 1.11
CA TRP A 47 -2.31 3.38 2.47
C TRP A 47 -0.86 3.21 2.85
N ILE A 48 -0.53 3.44 4.12
CA ILE A 48 0.76 3.11 4.68
C ILE A 48 0.57 2.06 5.77
N GLY A 49 1.41 1.04 5.76
CA GLY A 49 1.30 -0.01 6.76
C GLY A 49 2.57 -0.83 6.87
N PRO A 50 2.74 -1.55 7.99
CA PRO A 50 3.95 -2.35 8.22
C PRO A 50 3.84 -3.72 7.59
N ILE A 51 4.93 -4.12 6.94
CA ILE A 51 5.11 -5.47 6.43
C ILE A 51 6.46 -5.89 6.99
N ASP A 52 6.44 -6.92 7.85
CA ASP A 52 7.61 -7.29 8.64
C ASP A 52 8.06 -6.10 9.47
N ASP A 53 9.30 -5.66 9.36
CA ASP A 53 9.81 -4.55 10.15
C ASP A 53 9.94 -3.26 9.35
N ARG A 54 9.25 -3.15 8.21
CA ARG A 54 9.35 -1.97 7.33
C ARG A 54 7.97 -1.44 6.99
N LEU A 55 7.94 -0.16 6.66
CA LEU A 55 6.69 0.48 6.25
C LEU A 55 6.63 0.60 4.74
N TYR A 56 5.48 0.24 4.19
CA TYR A 56 5.22 0.29 2.75
C TYR A 56 4.03 1.18 2.48
N VAL A 57 4.01 1.76 1.29
CA VAL A 57 2.88 2.55 0.81
C VAL A 57 2.30 1.83 -0.40
N ALA A 58 0.99 1.60 -0.36
CA ALA A 58 0.27 0.95 -1.44
C ALA A 58 -0.86 1.83 -1.90
N VAL A 59 -1.08 1.88 -3.22
CA VAL A 59 -2.26 2.52 -3.79
C VAL A 59 -3.23 1.41 -4.16
N LEU A 60 -4.44 1.50 -3.63
CA LEU A 60 -5.45 0.47 -3.74
C LEU A 60 -6.73 1.05 -4.33
N THR A 61 -7.48 0.20 -5.03
CA THR A 61 -8.80 0.57 -5.49
C THR A 61 -9.73 -0.63 -5.36
N GLN A 62 -11.00 -0.37 -5.04
CA GLN A 62 -11.99 -1.43 -4.90
C GLN A 62 -12.46 -1.87 -6.27
N ARG A 63 -12.44 -3.17 -6.51
CA ARG A 63 -12.94 -3.78 -7.75
C ARG A 63 -13.85 -4.95 -7.38
N GLY A 64 -15.17 -4.73 -7.44
CA GLY A 64 -16.11 -5.74 -7.00
C GLY A 64 -15.91 -6.01 -5.53
N ASP A 65 -15.71 -7.27 -5.17
CA ASP A 65 -15.45 -7.67 -3.78
C ASP A 65 -13.96 -7.81 -3.48
N ARG A 66 -13.10 -7.33 -4.38
CA ARG A 66 -11.66 -7.43 -4.21
C ARG A 66 -11.02 -6.05 -4.17
N MET A 67 -9.89 -5.99 -3.51
CA MET A 67 -9.08 -4.78 -3.45
C MET A 67 -7.92 -4.95 -4.42
N ARG A 68 -7.84 -4.07 -5.41
CA ARG A 68 -6.78 -4.16 -6.43
C ARG A 68 -5.61 -3.30 -6.05
N VAL A 69 -4.43 -3.90 -6.04
CA VAL A 69 -3.18 -3.19 -5.78
C VAL A 69 -2.72 -2.52 -7.08
N ILE A 70 -2.67 -1.19 -7.07
CA ILE A 70 -2.24 -0.43 -8.24
C ILE A 70 -0.72 -0.24 -8.23
N SER A 71 -0.16 0.05 -7.05
CA SER A 71 1.29 0.24 -6.93
C SER A 71 1.70 0.02 -5.49
N MET A 72 2.99 -0.30 -5.28
CA MET A 72 3.58 -0.45 -3.96
C MET A 72 5.01 0.05 -3.98
N ARG A 73 5.42 0.65 -2.88
CA ARG A 73 6.80 1.06 -2.66
C ARG A 73 7.05 1.18 -1.18
N ARG A 74 8.30 1.27 -0.81
CA ARG A 74 8.62 1.55 0.58
C ARG A 74 8.24 2.99 0.91
N ALA A 75 7.87 3.22 2.17
CA ALA A 75 7.46 4.54 2.60
C ALA A 75 8.64 5.50 2.60
N ALA A 76 8.38 6.75 2.23
CA ALA A 76 9.35 7.82 2.33
C ALA A 76 9.39 8.33 3.77
N GLN A 77 10.45 9.06 4.12
CA GLN A 77 10.64 9.50 5.50
C GLN A 77 9.48 10.36 6.00
N VAL A 78 8.93 11.23 5.14
CA VAL A 78 7.82 12.07 5.55
C VAL A 78 6.58 11.22 5.86
N GLU A 79 6.39 10.14 5.12
CA GLU A 79 5.26 9.24 5.36
C GLU A 79 5.47 8.42 6.64
N ILE A 80 6.70 8.01 6.89
CA ILE A 80 7.05 7.30 8.12
C ILE A 80 6.75 8.19 9.32
N ASN A 81 7.09 9.47 9.23
CA ASN A 81 6.84 10.40 10.32
C ASN A 81 5.34 10.56 10.60
N ILE A 82 4.52 10.59 9.54
CA ILE A 82 3.07 10.66 9.70
C ILE A 82 2.57 9.40 10.41
N TRP A 83 3.06 8.24 9.99
CA TRP A 83 2.66 6.97 10.57
C TRP A 83 3.04 6.89 12.05
N ARG A 84 4.24 7.36 12.40
CA ARG A 84 4.70 7.34 13.78
C ARG A 84 3.82 8.19 14.67
N LYS A 85 3.39 9.33 14.18
CA LYS A 85 2.48 10.20 14.93
C LYS A 85 1.17 9.48 15.22
N GLU A 86 0.68 8.72 14.24
CA GLU A 86 -0.59 8.03 14.38
C GLU A 86 -0.49 6.87 15.36
N PHE A 87 0.58 6.08 15.30
CA PHE A 87 0.64 4.81 15.99
C PHE A 87 1.64 4.73 17.13
N GLN A 88 2.62 5.62 17.20
CA GLN A 88 3.65 5.54 18.22
C GLN A 88 3.67 6.72 19.17
N ASP A 89 3.36 7.90 18.68
CA ASP A 89 3.43 9.11 19.50
C ASP A 89 2.07 9.51 20.06
N GLY A 90 1.05 8.84 19.59
CA GLY A 90 -0.33 9.13 20.01
C GLY A 90 -0.76 8.45 21.28
#